data_6303fcf61e3e9ddf3a01f873aea35e77
#
_entry.id   6303fcf61e3e9ddf3a01f873aea35e77
#
_cell.length_a   1.000
_cell.length_b   1.000
_cell.length_c   1.000
_cell.angle_alpha   90.00
_cell.angle_beta   90.00
_cell.angle_gamma   90.00
#
_symmetry.space_group_name_H-M   'P 1'
#
loop_
_entity.id
_entity.type
_entity.pdbx_description
1 polymer ?
#
loop_
_entity_poly.entity_id
_entity_poly.type
_entity_poly.pdbx_seq_one_letter_code
_entity_poly.pdbx_strand_id
1 'polypeptide(L)'
;RVAVEQEEKRKRLFKQELAWMRAGVQARGTKQQARIDRFQDLKENLHQVQTNGTLEADFATQRLGKKVLEIKEGNYAIDHKQLLKDFNLLIQANDRIGITGKNGAGKSTLLNILAGRIPLESDLYSIGETVRIGYYTQQNEEMDPNQRMIAYLQEAAEEVKRSDGSSVGVAEMLERFLFPRFMHGTLIGKLSGGEKRRLYLLKLLISQPNVLLLDEPTNDLDIDTLTILEDYIQTFKGAVIAVSHDRYFLDKTMDKLLVFQGNAQILSFYGTMSEYLANQKEQEKVKEKPLNKPVKEASTEKKEKTKLTYMEQKEWATIEEDITQ
;
A
#
# COMPACT_ATOMS: atom_id res chain seq x y z
N ARG A 1 -8.17 -3.64 34.13
CA ARG A 1 -8.75 -4.90 33.61
C ARG A 1 -9.88 -4.61 32.62
N VAL A 2 -10.88 -3.74 32.97
CA VAL A 2 -12.01 -3.41 32.06
C VAL A 2 -11.58 -2.80 30.73
N ALA A 3 -10.57 -1.94 30.71
CA ALA A 3 -10.06 -1.33 29.46
C ALA A 3 -9.39 -2.36 28.52
N VAL A 4 -8.69 -3.35 29.07
CA VAL A 4 -8.06 -4.43 28.29
C VAL A 4 -9.12 -5.36 27.67
N GLU A 5 -10.17 -5.71 28.43
CA GLU A 5 -11.28 -6.52 27.92
C GLU A 5 -12.08 -5.80 26.82
N GLN A 6 -12.24 -4.48 26.94
CA GLN A 6 -12.88 -3.67 25.90
C GLN A 6 -12.03 -3.62 24.63
N GLU A 7 -10.71 -3.52 24.77
CA GLU A 7 -9.79 -3.51 23.65
C GLU A 7 -9.75 -4.88 22.95
N GLU A 8 -9.76 -5.98 23.69
CA GLU A 8 -9.87 -7.33 23.09
C GLU A 8 -11.19 -7.53 22.35
N LYS A 9 -12.30 -7.00 22.88
CA LYS A 9 -13.59 -7.02 22.16
C LYS A 9 -13.54 -6.20 20.86
N ARG A 10 -12.91 -5.01 20.90
CA ARG A 10 -12.71 -4.18 19.70
C ARG A 10 -11.85 -4.89 18.67
N LYS A 11 -10.74 -5.51 19.09
CA LYS A 11 -9.86 -6.30 18.21
C LYS A 11 -10.58 -7.48 17.55
N ARG A 12 -11.42 -8.21 18.30
CA ARG A 12 -12.25 -9.29 17.76
C ARG A 12 -13.25 -8.78 16.71
N LEU A 13 -13.93 -7.68 17.04
CA LEU A 13 -14.91 -7.06 16.14
C LEU A 13 -14.23 -6.56 14.85
N PHE A 14 -13.10 -5.87 15.01
CA PHE A 14 -12.30 -5.41 13.87
C PHE A 14 -11.85 -6.57 12.97
N LYS A 15 -11.40 -7.68 13.58
CA LYS A 15 -10.99 -8.89 12.84
C LYS A 15 -12.14 -9.50 12.02
N GLN A 16 -13.35 -9.53 12.58
CA GLN A 16 -14.55 -10.00 11.89
C GLN A 16 -14.95 -9.06 10.74
N GLU A 17 -14.95 -7.77 10.97
CA GLU A 17 -15.30 -6.77 9.96
C GLU A 17 -14.23 -6.71 8.85
N LEU A 18 -12.95 -6.87 9.18
CA LEU A 18 -11.86 -6.93 8.22
C LEU A 18 -11.97 -8.18 7.32
N ALA A 19 -12.28 -9.35 7.89
CA ALA A 19 -12.52 -10.57 7.13
C ALA A 19 -13.69 -10.42 6.16
N TRP A 20 -14.77 -9.76 6.62
CA TRP A 20 -15.92 -9.45 5.76
C TRP A 20 -15.57 -8.47 4.63
N MET A 21 -14.78 -7.44 4.93
CA MET A 21 -14.31 -6.48 3.93
C MET A 21 -13.39 -7.13 2.88
N ARG A 22 -12.52 -8.06 3.30
CA ARG A 22 -11.63 -8.81 2.40
C ARG A 22 -12.35 -9.84 1.53
N ALA A 23 -13.47 -10.36 1.98
CA ALA A 23 -14.31 -11.28 1.21
C ALA A 23 -15.02 -10.66 0.00
N GLY A 24 -14.82 -9.36 -0.25
CA GLY A 24 -15.37 -8.64 -1.39
C GLY A 24 -16.79 -8.12 -1.11
N VAL A 25 -16.86 -6.88 -0.65
CA VAL A 25 -18.14 -6.19 -0.42
C VAL A 25 -18.78 -5.87 -1.75
N GLN A 26 -19.84 -6.57 -2.12
CA GLN A 26 -20.71 -6.11 -3.18
C GLN A 26 -21.48 -4.88 -2.68
N ALA A 27 -21.06 -3.69 -3.11
CA ALA A 27 -21.65 -2.43 -2.71
C ALA A 27 -23.08 -2.28 -3.28
N ARG A 28 -24.08 -2.76 -2.55
CA ARG A 28 -25.49 -2.49 -2.84
C ARG A 28 -26.24 -2.25 -1.53
N GLY A 29 -26.45 -0.97 -1.19
CA GLY A 29 -27.41 -0.53 -0.18
C GLY A 29 -26.84 0.24 1.01
N THR A 30 -27.65 1.12 1.58
CA THR A 30 -27.37 2.01 2.73
C THR A 30 -26.88 1.25 3.98
N LYS A 31 -27.32 0.01 4.18
CA LYS A 31 -26.85 -0.83 5.31
C LYS A 31 -25.38 -1.26 5.18
N GLN A 32 -24.86 -1.36 3.98
CA GLN A 32 -23.46 -1.68 3.73
C GLN A 32 -22.55 -0.46 3.94
N GLN A 33 -23.03 0.73 3.55
CA GLN A 33 -22.29 1.96 3.82
C GLN A 33 -22.12 2.19 5.31
N ALA A 34 -23.18 2.05 6.10
CA ALA A 34 -23.11 2.17 7.56
C ALA A 34 -22.17 1.14 8.22
N ARG A 35 -21.97 -0.01 7.59
CA ARG A 35 -21.02 -1.03 8.05
C ARG A 35 -19.58 -0.68 7.68
N ILE A 36 -19.36 -0.09 6.52
CA ILE A 36 -18.07 0.44 6.09
C ILE A 36 -17.64 1.60 7.00
N ASP A 37 -18.56 2.53 7.28
CA ASP A 37 -18.31 3.67 8.17
C ASP A 37 -17.95 3.19 9.59
N ARG A 38 -18.69 2.21 10.09
CA ARG A 38 -18.38 1.58 11.41
C ARG A 38 -17.02 0.86 11.42
N PHE A 39 -16.61 0.25 10.30
CA PHE A 39 -15.29 -0.34 10.19
C PHE A 39 -14.19 0.74 10.23
N GLN A 40 -14.40 1.88 9.60
CA GLN A 40 -13.48 3.02 9.65
C GLN A 40 -13.37 3.57 11.08
N ASP A 41 -14.49 3.77 11.76
CA ASP A 41 -14.52 4.19 13.16
C ASP A 41 -13.79 3.19 14.07
N LEU A 42 -13.99 1.89 13.86
CA LEU A 42 -13.27 0.85 14.61
C LEU A 42 -11.78 0.89 14.35
N LYS A 43 -11.36 1.15 13.10
CA LYS A 43 -9.96 1.27 12.70
C LYS A 43 -9.29 2.48 13.39
N GLU A 44 -9.96 3.62 13.41
CA GLU A 44 -9.46 4.85 14.05
C GLU A 44 -9.38 4.74 15.57
N ASN A 45 -10.31 3.99 16.19
CA ASN A 45 -10.40 3.84 17.63
C ASN A 45 -9.64 2.62 18.18
N LEU A 46 -8.99 1.81 17.34
CA LEU A 46 -8.33 0.57 17.77
C LEU A 46 -7.10 0.80 18.65
N HIS A 47 -6.51 1.99 18.60
CA HIS A 47 -5.26 2.34 19.28
C HIS A 47 -5.43 3.36 20.41
N GLN A 48 -6.66 3.58 20.91
CA GLN A 48 -6.91 4.55 22.00
C GLN A 48 -6.46 4.09 23.39
N VAL A 49 -6.26 2.78 23.57
CA VAL A 49 -5.63 2.25 24.78
C VAL A 49 -4.16 1.97 24.44
N GLN A 50 -3.27 2.77 24.99
CA GLN A 50 -1.84 2.47 24.99
C GLN A 50 -1.62 1.14 25.76
N THR A 51 -1.82 0.02 25.07
CA THR A 51 -1.12 -1.20 25.43
C THR A 51 0.34 -0.94 25.05
N ASN A 52 1.28 -1.27 25.93
CA ASN A 52 2.74 -1.11 25.77
C ASN A 52 3.34 -1.77 24.51
N GLY A 53 2.70 -1.65 23.36
CA GLY A 53 3.01 -2.34 22.11
C GLY A 53 2.91 -1.48 20.86
N THR A 54 2.66 -0.18 20.97
CA THR A 54 2.92 0.70 19.83
C THR A 54 4.43 0.73 19.61
N LEU A 55 4.87 0.15 18.52
CA LEU A 55 6.16 0.47 17.95
C LEU A 55 6.14 1.96 17.60
N GLU A 56 6.53 2.82 18.56
CA GLU A 56 7.19 4.04 18.16
C GLU A 56 8.49 3.60 17.50
N ALA A 57 8.37 3.21 16.24
CA ALA A 57 9.48 2.77 15.40
C ALA A 57 10.27 4.00 14.96
N ASP A 58 10.75 4.74 15.94
CA ASP A 58 11.68 5.83 15.70
C ASP A 58 13.11 5.26 15.64
N PHE A 59 13.31 4.32 14.67
CA PHE A 59 14.63 3.78 14.39
C PHE A 59 15.48 4.83 13.68
N ALA A 60 16.73 4.94 14.09
CA ALA A 60 17.71 5.72 13.36
C ALA A 60 17.86 5.11 11.97
N THR A 61 17.50 5.86 10.95
CA THR A 61 17.77 5.51 9.55
C THR A 61 19.01 6.26 9.07
N GLN A 62 19.87 5.56 8.36
CA GLN A 62 21.00 6.26 7.71
C GLN A 62 20.45 7.23 6.66
N ARG A 63 21.06 8.41 6.59
CA ARG A 63 20.66 9.46 5.67
C ARG A 63 20.78 8.98 4.23
N LEU A 64 19.68 9.03 3.50
CA LEU A 64 19.62 8.78 2.05
C LEU A 64 20.02 10.03 1.27
N GLY A 65 20.73 9.84 0.18
CA GLY A 65 20.93 10.88 -0.83
C GLY A 65 19.61 11.22 -1.55
N LYS A 66 19.64 12.27 -2.37
CA LYS A 66 18.46 12.69 -3.14
C LYS A 66 17.96 11.61 -4.12
N LYS A 67 18.89 10.89 -4.76
CA LYS A 67 18.61 9.73 -5.60
C LYS A 67 18.92 8.47 -4.81
N VAL A 68 17.93 7.60 -4.71
CA VAL A 68 18.04 6.33 -3.98
C VAL A 68 18.30 5.20 -4.96
N LEU A 69 17.39 5.03 -5.92
CA LEU A 69 17.46 4.04 -7.00
C LEU A 69 16.94 4.69 -8.28
N GLU A 70 17.57 4.40 -9.41
CA GLU A 70 17.13 4.88 -10.71
C GLU A 70 17.25 3.76 -11.75
N ILE A 71 16.19 3.57 -12.53
CA ILE A 71 16.17 2.77 -13.75
C ILE A 71 15.88 3.71 -14.91
N LYS A 72 16.68 3.65 -15.96
CA LYS A 72 16.51 4.42 -17.20
C LYS A 72 16.36 3.45 -18.37
N GLU A 73 15.27 3.63 -19.13
CA GLU A 73 15.00 2.85 -20.35
C GLU A 73 15.17 1.34 -20.15
N GLY A 74 14.80 0.85 -18.95
CA GLY A 74 14.98 -0.53 -18.54
C GLY A 74 14.18 -1.49 -19.41
N ASN A 75 14.85 -2.49 -19.98
CA ASN A 75 14.23 -3.55 -20.75
C ASN A 75 14.55 -4.90 -20.11
N TYR A 76 13.54 -5.72 -19.92
CA TYR A 76 13.72 -7.05 -19.35
C TYR A 76 12.68 -8.03 -19.89
N ALA A 77 13.10 -9.20 -20.30
CA ALA A 77 12.26 -10.27 -20.80
C ALA A 77 12.66 -11.63 -20.20
N ILE A 78 11.68 -12.49 -19.96
CA ILE A 78 11.87 -13.90 -19.58
C ILE A 78 11.10 -14.76 -20.58
N ASP A 79 11.73 -15.82 -21.09
CA ASP A 79 11.08 -16.81 -21.98
C ASP A 79 10.27 -16.15 -23.12
N HIS A 80 10.87 -15.19 -23.80
CA HIS A 80 10.25 -14.39 -24.86
C HIS A 80 9.11 -13.47 -24.44
N LYS A 81 8.80 -13.40 -23.14
CA LYS A 81 7.81 -12.48 -22.59
C LYS A 81 8.49 -11.21 -22.11
N GLN A 82 8.18 -10.09 -22.77
CA GLN A 82 8.63 -8.77 -22.33
C GLN A 82 7.92 -8.40 -21.03
N LEU A 83 8.67 -8.12 -19.96
CA LEU A 83 8.15 -7.70 -18.65
C LEU A 83 8.37 -6.21 -18.41
N LEU A 84 9.50 -5.66 -18.86
CA LEU A 84 9.81 -4.23 -18.85
C LEU A 84 10.20 -3.80 -20.26
N LYS A 85 9.69 -2.66 -20.69
CA LYS A 85 10.03 -2.04 -21.99
C LYS A 85 10.17 -0.53 -21.79
N ASP A 86 11.35 -0.01 -22.11
CA ASP A 86 11.71 1.41 -22.00
C ASP A 86 11.26 2.02 -20.63
N PHE A 87 11.41 1.20 -19.57
CA PHE A 87 10.87 1.51 -18.26
C PHE A 87 11.77 2.48 -17.52
N ASN A 88 11.19 3.57 -17.04
CA ASN A 88 11.87 4.59 -16.26
C ASN A 88 11.29 4.66 -14.85
N LEU A 89 12.13 4.59 -13.86
CA LEU A 89 11.74 4.71 -12.45
C LEU A 89 12.83 5.45 -11.68
N LEU A 90 12.45 6.52 -11.00
CA LEU A 90 13.29 7.21 -10.03
C LEU A 90 12.66 7.05 -8.64
N ILE A 91 13.42 6.48 -7.72
CA ILE A 91 13.04 6.35 -6.31
C ILE A 91 13.85 7.36 -5.51
N GLN A 92 13.15 8.17 -4.74
CA GLN A 92 13.70 9.18 -3.86
C GLN A 92 13.54 8.79 -2.39
N ALA A 93 14.24 9.48 -1.49
CA ALA A 93 14.03 9.31 -0.06
C ALA A 93 12.56 9.60 0.31
N ASN A 94 12.03 8.80 1.22
CA ASN A 94 10.63 8.87 1.69
C ASN A 94 9.55 8.50 0.67
N ASP A 95 9.90 7.99 -0.51
CA ASP A 95 8.90 7.48 -1.45
C ASP A 95 8.11 6.29 -0.87
N ARG A 96 6.82 6.25 -1.18
CA ARG A 96 5.89 5.19 -0.82
C ARG A 96 5.21 4.69 -2.10
N ILE A 97 5.76 3.62 -2.68
CA ILE A 97 5.33 3.11 -3.99
C ILE A 97 4.68 1.74 -3.82
N GLY A 98 3.39 1.66 -4.11
CA GLY A 98 2.67 0.40 -4.21
C GLY A 98 2.72 -0.16 -5.63
N ILE A 99 2.91 -1.46 -5.75
CA ILE A 99 2.91 -2.16 -7.03
C ILE A 99 1.74 -3.14 -7.03
N THR A 100 0.88 -3.03 -8.02
CA THR A 100 -0.30 -3.90 -8.17
C THR A 100 -0.50 -4.27 -9.64
N GLY A 101 -1.46 -5.13 -9.94
CA GLY A 101 -1.79 -5.53 -11.30
C GLY A 101 -1.82 -7.04 -11.50
N LYS A 102 -1.87 -7.47 -12.75
CA LYS A 102 -2.06 -8.87 -13.14
C LYS A 102 -0.94 -9.78 -12.62
N ASN A 103 -1.29 -11.00 -12.26
CA ASN A 103 -0.32 -12.03 -11.92
C ASN A 103 0.57 -12.37 -13.12
N GLY A 104 1.84 -12.60 -12.88
CA GLY A 104 2.82 -12.88 -13.94
C GLY A 104 3.13 -11.69 -14.85
N ALA A 105 2.76 -10.46 -14.44
CA ALA A 105 3.06 -9.25 -15.23
C ALA A 105 4.45 -8.67 -14.98
N GLY A 106 5.23 -9.24 -14.04
CA GLY A 106 6.61 -8.80 -13.75
C GLY A 106 6.78 -8.02 -12.44
N LYS A 107 5.78 -8.01 -11.54
CA LYS A 107 5.84 -7.27 -10.27
C LYS A 107 7.03 -7.70 -9.38
N SER A 108 7.12 -8.98 -9.05
CA SER A 108 8.23 -9.53 -8.25
C SER A 108 9.56 -9.45 -9.00
N THR A 109 9.53 -9.52 -10.33
CA THR A 109 10.72 -9.31 -11.17
C THR A 109 11.27 -7.90 -10.99
N LEU A 110 10.41 -6.88 -10.98
CA LEU A 110 10.85 -5.50 -10.72
C LEU A 110 11.47 -5.38 -9.33
N LEU A 111 10.87 -5.97 -8.28
CA LEU A 111 11.47 -5.96 -6.94
C LEU A 111 12.85 -6.65 -6.93
N ASN A 112 13.01 -7.76 -7.63
CA ASN A 112 14.30 -8.46 -7.74
C ASN A 112 15.36 -7.62 -8.49
N ILE A 113 14.95 -6.86 -9.49
CA ILE A 113 15.83 -5.91 -10.19
C ILE A 113 16.25 -4.80 -9.21
N LEU A 114 15.29 -4.20 -8.49
CA LEU A 114 15.56 -3.16 -7.48
C LEU A 114 16.46 -3.66 -6.34
N ALA A 115 16.32 -4.94 -5.97
CA ALA A 115 17.18 -5.58 -4.98
C ALA A 115 18.58 -5.97 -5.50
N GLY A 116 18.85 -5.77 -6.80
CA GLY A 116 20.10 -6.17 -7.44
C GLY A 116 20.27 -7.70 -7.62
N ARG A 117 19.19 -8.47 -7.45
CA ARG A 117 19.19 -9.95 -7.65
C ARG A 117 19.10 -10.32 -9.13
N ILE A 118 18.46 -9.49 -9.93
CA ILE A 118 18.39 -9.61 -11.38
C ILE A 118 19.15 -8.42 -11.97
N PRO A 119 20.25 -8.65 -12.68
CA PRO A 119 21.03 -7.56 -13.24
C PRO A 119 20.29 -6.93 -14.44
N LEU A 120 20.32 -5.61 -14.53
CA LEU A 120 20.15 -4.85 -15.76
C LEU A 120 21.52 -4.39 -16.26
N GLU A 121 21.61 -3.92 -17.49
CA GLU A 121 22.83 -3.28 -17.99
C GLU A 121 23.24 -2.13 -17.05
N SER A 122 24.53 -1.99 -16.80
CA SER A 122 25.06 -1.08 -15.76
C SER A 122 24.65 0.38 -15.95
N ASP A 123 24.45 0.82 -17.18
CA ASP A 123 24.05 2.18 -17.51
C ASP A 123 22.55 2.45 -17.31
N LEU A 124 21.75 1.37 -17.19
CA LEU A 124 20.30 1.44 -17.04
C LEU A 124 19.85 1.39 -15.58
N TYR A 125 20.72 0.94 -14.66
CA TYR A 125 20.42 0.81 -13.24
C TYR A 125 21.49 1.48 -12.39
N SER A 126 21.09 2.38 -11.54
CA SER A 126 21.97 3.03 -10.56
C SER A 126 21.38 3.00 -9.15
N ILE A 127 22.25 2.72 -8.18
CA ILE A 127 21.92 2.68 -6.76
C ILE A 127 22.83 3.65 -5.99
N GLY A 128 22.26 4.38 -5.04
CA GLY A 128 23.02 5.29 -4.19
C GLY A 128 23.98 4.53 -3.25
N GLU A 129 25.17 5.07 -3.02
CA GLU A 129 26.22 4.43 -2.21
C GLU A 129 25.80 4.15 -0.75
N THR A 130 24.88 4.94 -0.21
CA THR A 130 24.39 4.80 1.17
C THR A 130 23.16 3.90 1.29
N VAL A 131 22.69 3.32 0.18
CA VAL A 131 21.48 2.50 0.16
C VAL A 131 21.73 1.16 0.84
N ARG A 132 20.85 0.83 1.81
CA ARG A 132 20.75 -0.46 2.47
C ARG A 132 19.36 -1.02 2.25
N ILE A 133 19.25 -2.05 1.43
CA ILE A 133 17.97 -2.66 1.06
C ILE A 133 17.63 -3.76 2.05
N GLY A 134 16.41 -3.66 2.65
CA GLY A 134 15.74 -4.76 3.30
C GLY A 134 14.70 -5.32 2.35
N TYR A 135 14.79 -6.60 2.02
CA TYR A 135 13.88 -7.24 1.07
C TYR A 135 13.12 -8.39 1.72
N TYR A 136 11.84 -8.17 1.97
CA TYR A 136 10.91 -9.20 2.43
C TYR A 136 10.32 -9.92 1.22
N THR A 137 10.64 -11.20 1.06
CA THR A 137 10.20 -12.03 -0.06
C THR A 137 9.24 -13.12 0.40
N GLN A 138 8.45 -13.66 -0.53
CA GLN A 138 7.64 -14.87 -0.29
C GLN A 138 8.51 -16.13 -0.10
N GLN A 139 9.69 -16.17 -0.71
CA GLN A 139 10.65 -17.24 -0.49
C GLN A 139 11.29 -17.06 0.89
N ASN A 140 11.11 -18.06 1.76
CA ASN A 140 11.74 -18.07 3.07
C ASN A 140 13.25 -18.04 2.92
N GLU A 141 13.91 -17.18 3.71
CA GLU A 141 15.29 -17.40 4.06
C GLU A 141 15.35 -18.77 4.78
N GLU A 142 16.29 -19.61 4.41
CA GLU A 142 16.53 -20.86 5.12
C GLU A 142 16.97 -20.54 6.54
N MET A 143 16.07 -20.78 7.49
CA MET A 143 16.36 -20.62 8.92
C MET A 143 16.85 -21.94 9.47
N ASP A 144 17.96 -21.94 10.20
CA ASP A 144 18.41 -23.12 10.92
C ASP A 144 17.36 -23.52 11.99
N PRO A 145 16.71 -24.68 11.87
CA PRO A 145 15.71 -25.12 12.83
C PRO A 145 16.27 -25.35 14.25
N ASN A 146 17.59 -25.57 14.38
CA ASN A 146 18.27 -25.79 15.65
C ASN A 146 18.77 -24.50 16.31
N GLN A 147 18.67 -23.37 15.63
CA GLN A 147 19.01 -22.06 16.18
C GLN A 147 17.92 -21.53 17.10
N ARG A 148 18.32 -20.83 18.16
CA ARG A 148 17.37 -20.13 19.05
C ARG A 148 16.93 -18.82 18.40
N MET A 149 15.65 -18.47 18.60
CA MET A 149 15.04 -17.25 18.07
C MET A 149 15.87 -16.00 18.37
N ILE A 150 16.30 -15.80 19.60
CA ILE A 150 17.08 -14.62 19.99
C ILE A 150 18.46 -14.60 19.31
N ALA A 151 19.12 -15.76 19.18
CA ALA A 151 20.42 -15.85 18.50
C ALA A 151 20.31 -15.52 17.01
N TYR A 152 19.24 -15.93 16.36
CA TYR A 152 18.96 -15.59 14.96
C TYR A 152 18.85 -14.09 14.73
N LEU A 153 18.22 -13.37 15.66
CA LEU A 153 18.12 -11.91 15.57
C LEU A 153 19.45 -11.22 15.90
N GLN A 154 20.21 -11.73 16.85
CA GLN A 154 21.52 -11.19 17.25
C GLN A 154 22.55 -11.23 16.11
N GLU A 155 22.38 -12.10 15.11
CA GLU A 155 23.20 -12.07 13.88
C GLU A 155 23.03 -10.74 13.11
N ALA A 156 21.86 -10.13 13.16
CA ALA A 156 21.60 -8.87 12.46
C ALA A 156 22.04 -7.66 13.30
N ALA A 157 21.75 -7.67 14.60
CA ALA A 157 22.14 -6.62 15.53
C ALA A 157 21.95 -7.09 16.98
N GLU A 158 22.80 -6.68 17.89
CA GLU A 158 22.61 -6.89 19.32
C GLU A 158 21.62 -5.89 19.91
N GLU A 159 21.61 -4.69 19.39
CA GLU A 159 20.71 -3.60 19.76
C GLU A 159 20.32 -2.74 18.54
N VAL A 160 19.19 -2.10 18.62
CA VAL A 160 18.65 -1.22 17.57
C VAL A 160 18.71 0.22 18.04
N LYS A 161 19.35 1.09 17.27
CA LYS A 161 19.43 2.53 17.58
C LYS A 161 18.12 3.23 17.20
N ARG A 162 17.65 4.10 18.10
CA ARG A 162 16.55 5.03 17.83
C ARG A 162 17.10 6.35 17.28
N SER A 163 16.21 7.15 16.70
CA SER A 163 16.55 8.49 16.19
C SER A 163 16.94 9.47 17.28
N ASP A 164 16.53 9.25 18.54
CA ASP A 164 16.93 10.03 19.72
C ASP A 164 18.33 9.66 20.26
N GLY A 165 19.00 8.67 19.64
CA GLY A 165 20.30 8.14 20.05
C GLY A 165 20.25 7.05 21.11
N SER A 166 19.07 6.73 21.67
CA SER A 166 18.90 5.60 22.58
C SER A 166 18.95 4.26 21.83
N SER A 167 19.24 3.18 22.54
CA SER A 167 19.27 1.83 21.97
C SER A 167 18.19 0.95 22.61
N VAL A 168 17.67 0.02 21.82
CA VAL A 168 16.71 -1.01 22.25
C VAL A 168 17.32 -2.38 22.01
N GLY A 169 17.35 -3.21 23.04
CA GLY A 169 17.88 -4.58 22.91
C GLY A 169 16.95 -5.50 22.10
N VAL A 170 17.54 -6.53 21.50
CA VAL A 170 16.81 -7.52 20.68
C VAL A 170 15.68 -8.18 21.47
N ALA A 171 15.84 -8.44 22.76
CA ALA A 171 14.79 -9.02 23.60
C ALA A 171 13.54 -8.13 23.70
N GLU A 172 13.73 -6.83 23.83
CA GLU A 172 12.60 -5.86 23.83
C GLU A 172 11.93 -5.79 22.44
N MET A 173 12.71 -5.89 21.37
CA MET A 173 12.19 -5.94 20.01
C MET A 173 11.34 -7.20 19.77
N LEU A 174 11.77 -8.35 20.27
CA LEU A 174 10.96 -9.57 20.25
C LEU A 174 9.61 -9.39 20.96
N GLU A 175 9.60 -8.78 22.15
CA GLU A 175 8.35 -8.52 22.87
C GLU A 175 7.41 -7.60 22.09
N ARG A 176 7.95 -6.57 21.44
CA ARG A 176 7.18 -5.64 20.60
C ARG A 176 6.58 -6.33 19.37
N PHE A 177 7.27 -7.37 18.85
CA PHE A 177 6.78 -8.21 17.77
C PHE A 177 6.00 -9.42 18.25
N LEU A 178 5.38 -9.32 19.43
CA LEU A 178 4.45 -10.31 19.99
C LEU A 178 5.11 -11.66 20.30
N PHE A 179 6.41 -11.66 20.59
CA PHE A 179 7.12 -12.82 21.13
C PHE A 179 7.39 -12.59 22.62
N PRO A 180 6.62 -13.18 23.53
CA PRO A 180 6.83 -13.01 24.97
C PRO A 180 8.18 -13.59 25.40
N ARG A 181 8.74 -13.09 26.51
CA ARG A 181 10.09 -13.44 27.00
C ARG A 181 10.34 -14.93 27.13
N PHE A 182 9.33 -15.69 27.57
CA PHE A 182 9.49 -17.14 27.75
C PHE A 182 9.72 -17.90 26.44
N MET A 183 9.39 -17.28 25.28
CA MET A 183 9.62 -17.85 23.96
C MET A 183 10.99 -17.55 23.38
N HIS A 184 11.74 -16.57 23.87
CA HIS A 184 12.96 -16.06 23.23
C HIS A 184 14.06 -17.12 23.06
N GLY A 185 14.09 -18.11 23.94
CA GLY A 185 14.99 -19.26 23.87
C GLY A 185 14.48 -20.42 23.01
N THR A 186 13.29 -20.30 22.41
CA THR A 186 12.70 -21.37 21.62
C THR A 186 13.49 -21.59 20.33
N LEU A 187 13.65 -22.85 19.93
CA LEU A 187 14.28 -23.22 18.65
C LEU A 187 13.34 -22.84 17.49
N ILE A 188 13.92 -22.30 16.44
CA ILE A 188 13.16 -21.86 15.25
C ILE A 188 12.36 -23.00 14.64
N GLY A 189 12.87 -24.24 14.67
CA GLY A 189 12.15 -25.41 14.19
C GLY A 189 10.81 -25.67 14.89
N LYS A 190 10.62 -25.17 16.11
CA LYS A 190 9.39 -25.33 16.90
C LYS A 190 8.37 -24.20 16.64
N LEU A 191 8.72 -23.16 15.91
CA LEU A 191 7.83 -22.08 15.56
C LEU A 191 6.84 -22.47 14.47
N SER A 192 5.63 -21.94 14.54
CA SER A 192 4.68 -22.02 13.44
C SER A 192 5.17 -21.27 12.19
N GLY A 193 4.56 -21.54 11.03
CA GLY A 193 4.89 -20.83 9.81
C GLY A 193 4.70 -19.31 9.92
N GLY A 194 3.61 -18.85 10.56
CA GLY A 194 3.35 -17.45 10.81
C GLY A 194 4.36 -16.81 11.76
N GLU A 195 4.77 -17.51 12.82
CA GLU A 195 5.80 -17.04 13.75
C GLU A 195 7.17 -16.92 13.07
N LYS A 196 7.53 -17.88 12.21
CA LYS A 196 8.75 -17.79 11.41
C LYS A 196 8.74 -16.58 10.47
N ARG A 197 7.61 -16.30 9.81
CA ARG A 197 7.45 -15.13 8.95
C ARG A 197 7.58 -13.82 9.74
N ARG A 198 6.98 -13.75 10.90
CA ARG A 198 7.09 -12.61 11.81
C ARG A 198 8.53 -12.42 12.29
N LEU A 199 9.21 -13.50 12.64
CA LEU A 199 10.61 -13.46 13.06
C LEU A 199 11.53 -12.98 11.93
N TYR A 200 11.31 -13.46 10.72
CA TYR A 200 12.06 -13.03 9.52
C TYR A 200 11.85 -11.53 9.26
N LEU A 201 10.60 -11.05 9.30
CA LEU A 201 10.30 -9.63 9.18
C LEU A 201 11.05 -8.82 10.24
N LEU A 202 11.03 -9.26 11.50
CA LEU A 202 11.71 -8.58 12.59
C LEU A 202 13.23 -8.50 12.34
N LYS A 203 13.88 -9.60 11.92
CA LYS A 203 15.32 -9.59 11.57
C LYS A 203 15.63 -8.56 10.50
N LEU A 204 14.79 -8.49 9.48
CA LEU A 204 14.92 -7.52 8.40
C LEU A 204 14.81 -6.07 8.91
N LEU A 205 13.87 -5.78 9.80
CA LEU A 205 13.68 -4.43 10.33
C LEU A 205 14.78 -4.00 11.30
N ILE A 206 15.28 -4.90 12.14
CA ILE A 206 16.38 -4.59 13.09
C ILE A 206 17.72 -4.38 12.39
N SER A 207 17.90 -4.86 11.16
CA SER A 207 19.09 -4.56 10.34
C SER A 207 19.12 -3.09 9.88
N GLN A 208 18.10 -2.33 10.21
CA GLN A 208 17.95 -0.88 9.93
C GLN A 208 18.16 -0.53 8.45
N PRO A 209 17.38 -1.11 7.52
CA PRO A 209 17.42 -0.73 6.14
C PRO A 209 16.97 0.73 5.97
N ASN A 210 17.36 1.36 4.88
CA ASN A 210 16.84 2.67 4.47
C ASN A 210 16.03 2.61 3.17
N VAL A 211 16.00 1.43 2.54
CA VAL A 211 15.04 1.07 1.47
C VAL A 211 14.40 -0.25 1.84
N LEU A 212 13.09 -0.30 1.85
CA LEU A 212 12.31 -1.47 2.20
C LEU A 212 11.55 -1.97 0.96
N LEU A 213 11.83 -3.18 0.55
CA LEU A 213 11.12 -3.87 -0.51
C LEU A 213 10.26 -4.98 0.11
N LEU A 214 8.96 -4.97 -0.19
CA LEU A 214 8.00 -5.92 0.37
C LEU A 214 7.27 -6.65 -0.76
N ASP A 215 7.40 -7.97 -0.83
CA ASP A 215 6.69 -8.79 -1.82
C ASP A 215 5.55 -9.56 -1.16
N GLU A 216 4.32 -9.09 -1.37
CA GLU A 216 3.06 -9.64 -0.85
C GLU A 216 3.06 -9.89 0.67
N PRO A 217 3.44 -8.91 1.50
CA PRO A 217 3.53 -9.12 2.96
C PRO A 217 2.18 -9.49 3.59
N THR A 218 1.08 -9.10 2.97
CA THR A 218 -0.28 -9.35 3.44
C THR A 218 -0.74 -10.80 3.35
N ASN A 219 -0.07 -11.62 2.53
CA ASN A 219 -0.43 -13.03 2.36
C ASN A 219 0.04 -13.90 3.53
N ASP A 220 1.19 -13.56 4.11
CA ASP A 220 1.90 -14.43 5.03
C ASP A 220 1.91 -13.94 6.49
N LEU A 221 1.57 -12.68 6.72
CA LEU A 221 1.54 -12.07 8.04
C LEU A 221 0.13 -12.08 8.64
N ASP A 222 0.02 -12.35 9.93
CA ASP A 222 -1.21 -12.16 10.66
C ASP A 222 -1.57 -10.66 10.81
N ILE A 223 -2.81 -10.37 11.18
CA ILE A 223 -3.31 -8.99 11.25
C ILE A 223 -2.53 -8.15 12.26
N ASP A 224 -2.15 -8.73 13.39
CA ASP A 224 -1.42 -8.01 14.43
C ASP A 224 -0.02 -7.64 13.95
N THR A 225 0.68 -8.57 13.30
CA THR A 225 2.00 -8.32 12.68
C THR A 225 1.90 -7.32 11.54
N LEU A 226 0.84 -7.41 10.72
CA LEU A 226 0.61 -6.49 9.62
C LEU A 226 0.38 -5.06 10.14
N THR A 227 -0.37 -4.91 11.24
CA THR A 227 -0.57 -3.61 11.90
C THR A 227 0.76 -3.01 12.38
N ILE A 228 1.62 -3.84 12.98
CA ILE A 228 2.98 -3.41 13.39
C ILE A 228 3.79 -2.95 12.17
N LEU A 229 3.74 -3.69 11.06
CA LEU A 229 4.44 -3.32 9.82
C LEU A 229 3.89 -2.00 9.24
N GLU A 230 2.57 -1.83 9.21
CA GLU A 230 1.94 -0.60 8.74
C GLU A 230 2.36 0.62 9.58
N ASP A 231 2.40 0.49 10.90
CA ASP A 231 2.84 1.56 11.81
C ASP A 231 4.34 1.86 11.62
N TYR A 232 5.16 0.83 11.41
CA TYR A 232 6.57 1.00 11.07
C TYR A 232 6.74 1.78 9.76
N ILE A 233 6.00 1.43 8.71
CA ILE A 233 6.08 2.12 7.41
C ILE A 233 5.70 3.61 7.54
N GLN A 234 4.72 3.95 8.37
CA GLN A 234 4.29 5.34 8.54
C GLN A 234 5.37 6.24 9.14
N THR A 235 6.17 5.71 10.04
CA THR A 235 7.25 6.46 10.70
C THR A 235 8.62 6.28 10.04
N PHE A 236 8.73 5.34 9.10
CA PHE A 236 9.96 5.03 8.41
C PHE A 236 10.46 6.18 7.54
N LYS A 237 11.71 6.59 7.72
CA LYS A 237 12.32 7.75 7.03
C LYS A 237 13.00 7.39 5.70
N GLY A 238 12.91 6.14 5.26
CA GLY A 238 13.45 5.68 4.00
C GLY A 238 12.39 5.49 2.94
N ALA A 239 12.76 4.93 1.79
CA ALA A 239 11.84 4.58 0.72
C ALA A 239 11.22 3.20 0.95
N VAL A 240 9.94 3.05 0.64
CA VAL A 240 9.22 1.77 0.70
C VAL A 240 8.59 1.48 -0.64
N ILE A 241 8.85 0.28 -1.15
CA ILE A 241 8.24 -0.25 -2.36
C ILE A 241 7.60 -1.59 -2.01
N ALA A 242 6.28 -1.71 -2.20
CA ALA A 242 5.55 -2.92 -1.84
C ALA A 242 4.68 -3.43 -2.98
N VAL A 243 4.81 -4.71 -3.29
CA VAL A 243 3.84 -5.44 -4.10
C VAL A 243 2.74 -5.94 -3.18
N SER A 244 1.51 -5.60 -3.46
CA SER A 244 0.35 -6.12 -2.75
C SER A 244 -0.92 -6.06 -3.60
N HIS A 245 -1.82 -7.01 -3.34
CA HIS A 245 -3.21 -6.99 -3.82
C HIS A 245 -4.19 -6.51 -2.75
N ASP A 246 -3.70 -6.28 -1.53
CA ASP A 246 -4.53 -5.78 -0.43
C ASP A 246 -4.71 -4.27 -0.54
N ARG A 247 -5.92 -3.86 -0.89
CA ARG A 247 -6.30 -2.47 -1.06
C ARG A 247 -6.10 -1.65 0.23
N TYR A 248 -6.43 -2.21 1.39
CA TYR A 248 -6.33 -1.50 2.67
C TYR A 248 -4.89 -1.22 3.04
N PHE A 249 -4.02 -2.21 2.84
CA PHE A 249 -2.60 -2.05 3.04
C PHE A 249 -2.04 -0.96 2.14
N LEU A 250 -2.36 -0.99 0.84
CA LEU A 250 -1.90 0.01 -0.13
C LEU A 250 -2.43 1.41 0.18
N ASP A 251 -3.71 1.55 0.50
CA ASP A 251 -4.31 2.85 0.82
C ASP A 251 -3.72 3.47 2.10
N LYS A 252 -3.39 2.65 3.09
CA LYS A 252 -2.83 3.11 4.36
C LYS A 252 -1.35 3.49 4.26
N THR A 253 -0.59 2.85 3.38
CA THR A 253 0.87 2.91 3.40
C THR A 253 1.51 3.54 2.17
N MET A 254 0.81 3.64 1.03
CA MET A 254 1.37 4.07 -0.24
C MET A 254 0.75 5.36 -0.77
N ASP A 255 1.58 6.17 -1.44
CA ASP A 255 1.18 7.46 -2.02
C ASP A 255 1.17 7.43 -3.55
N LYS A 256 1.89 6.48 -4.14
CA LYS A 256 2.02 6.28 -5.58
C LYS A 256 1.83 4.81 -5.92
N LEU A 257 1.18 4.54 -7.03
CA LEU A 257 0.98 3.19 -7.55
C LEU A 257 1.68 3.00 -8.89
N LEU A 258 2.29 1.83 -9.07
CA LEU A 258 2.68 1.29 -10.35
C LEU A 258 1.74 0.12 -10.66
N VAL A 259 0.91 0.29 -11.69
CA VAL A 259 -0.10 -0.70 -12.07
C VAL A 259 0.37 -1.47 -13.28
N PHE A 260 0.67 -2.76 -13.09
CA PHE A 260 1.11 -3.68 -14.13
C PHE A 260 -0.09 -4.23 -14.89
N GLN A 261 -0.30 -3.75 -16.11
CA GLN A 261 -1.44 -4.12 -16.95
C GLN A 261 -1.16 -5.38 -17.79
N GLY A 262 0.08 -5.85 -17.83
CA GLY A 262 0.57 -6.89 -18.72
C GLY A 262 1.20 -6.32 -20.00
N ASN A 263 1.87 -7.19 -20.79
CA ASN A 263 2.55 -6.80 -22.03
C ASN A 263 3.52 -5.62 -21.86
N ALA A 264 4.26 -5.61 -20.78
CA ALA A 264 5.20 -4.54 -20.38
C ALA A 264 4.57 -3.15 -20.25
N GLN A 265 3.24 -3.06 -20.15
CA GLN A 265 2.55 -1.80 -19.87
C GLN A 265 2.45 -1.58 -18.36
N ILE A 266 3.05 -0.50 -17.89
CA ILE A 266 3.05 -0.09 -16.48
C ILE A 266 2.54 1.34 -16.41
N LEU A 267 1.43 1.51 -15.68
CA LEU A 267 0.81 2.81 -15.45
C LEU A 267 1.27 3.36 -14.10
N SER A 268 1.74 4.60 -14.07
CA SER A 268 1.98 5.33 -12.83
C SER A 268 0.77 6.13 -12.43
N PHE A 269 0.33 6.00 -11.17
CA PHE A 269 -0.79 6.75 -10.61
C PHE A 269 -0.39 7.34 -9.26
N TYR A 270 -0.57 8.65 -9.10
CA TYR A 270 -0.37 9.34 -7.83
C TYR A 270 -1.69 9.38 -7.07
N GLY A 271 -1.75 8.72 -5.93
CA GLY A 271 -2.92 8.59 -5.09
C GLY A 271 -3.07 7.20 -4.51
N THR A 272 -4.24 6.94 -3.91
CA THR A 272 -4.56 5.66 -3.27
C THR A 272 -5.10 4.63 -4.26
N MET A 273 -5.08 3.36 -3.87
CA MET A 273 -5.69 2.29 -4.68
C MET A 273 -7.20 2.50 -4.85
N SER A 274 -7.86 3.05 -3.83
CA SER A 274 -9.28 3.39 -3.87
C SER A 274 -9.59 4.46 -4.91
N GLU A 275 -8.77 5.50 -4.99
CA GLU A 275 -8.90 6.58 -5.99
C GLU A 275 -8.63 6.06 -7.40
N TYR A 276 -7.62 5.21 -7.57
CA TYR A 276 -7.33 4.58 -8.86
C TYR A 276 -8.51 3.75 -9.37
N LEU A 277 -9.11 2.92 -8.53
CA LEU A 277 -10.26 2.09 -8.88
C LEU A 277 -11.52 2.94 -9.18
N ALA A 278 -11.71 4.05 -8.48
CA ALA A 278 -12.81 4.98 -8.76
C ALA A 278 -12.64 5.62 -10.15
N ASN A 279 -11.43 6.09 -10.47
CA ASN A 279 -11.12 6.67 -11.77
C ASN A 279 -11.29 5.67 -12.93
N GLN A 280 -10.91 4.40 -12.73
CA GLN A 280 -11.15 3.37 -13.74
C GLN A 280 -12.65 3.16 -14.01
N LYS A 281 -13.46 3.06 -12.97
CA LYS A 281 -14.92 2.89 -13.11
C LYS A 281 -15.59 4.07 -13.83
N GLU A 282 -15.11 5.28 -13.62
CA GLU A 282 -15.61 6.45 -14.34
C GLU A 282 -15.23 6.42 -15.81
N GLN A 283 -14.01 6.03 -16.14
CA GLN A 283 -13.56 5.90 -17.53
C GLN A 283 -14.31 4.79 -18.27
N GLU A 284 -14.61 3.68 -17.63
CA GLU A 284 -15.42 2.59 -18.19
C GLU A 284 -16.87 3.07 -18.47
N LYS A 285 -17.51 3.80 -17.54
CA LYS A 285 -18.83 4.35 -17.74
C LYS A 285 -18.90 5.38 -18.89
N VAL A 286 -17.81 6.12 -19.12
CA VAL A 286 -17.72 7.05 -20.24
C VAL A 286 -17.58 6.31 -21.57
N LYS A 287 -16.86 5.19 -21.59
CA LYS A 287 -16.69 4.34 -22.79
C LYS A 287 -17.95 3.53 -23.13
N GLU A 288 -18.76 3.16 -22.13
CA GLU A 288 -20.00 2.42 -22.30
C GLU A 288 -21.21 3.30 -22.67
N LYS A 289 -21.09 4.62 -22.63
CA LYS A 289 -22.13 5.49 -23.21
C LYS A 289 -22.10 5.30 -24.71
N PRO A 290 -23.11 4.67 -25.32
CA PRO A 290 -23.11 4.40 -26.75
C PRO A 290 -23.11 5.74 -27.50
N LEU A 291 -22.16 5.88 -28.42
CA LEU A 291 -22.10 6.90 -29.47
C LEU A 291 -23.25 6.68 -30.49
N ASN A 292 -24.45 6.37 -30.02
CA ASN A 292 -25.64 6.26 -30.85
C ASN A 292 -26.68 7.28 -30.41
N LYS A 293 -26.39 8.56 -30.62
CA LYS A 293 -27.43 9.46 -31.11
C LYS A 293 -27.19 9.61 -32.60
N PRO A 294 -28.13 9.16 -33.46
CA PRO A 294 -28.02 9.48 -34.87
C PRO A 294 -27.99 11.01 -34.96
N VAL A 295 -26.96 11.51 -35.60
CA VAL A 295 -26.92 12.90 -36.06
C VAL A 295 -28.11 13.03 -36.99
N LYS A 296 -29.22 13.54 -36.48
CA LYS A 296 -30.26 14.09 -37.36
C LYS A 296 -29.62 15.29 -38.04
N GLU A 297 -29.36 15.10 -39.32
CA GLU A 297 -29.04 16.20 -40.24
C GLU A 297 -30.06 17.32 -39.97
N ALA A 298 -29.56 18.43 -39.49
CA ALA A 298 -30.37 19.62 -39.32
C ALA A 298 -30.67 20.14 -40.71
N SER A 299 -31.83 19.77 -41.24
CA SER A 299 -32.46 20.53 -42.28
C SER A 299 -32.77 21.90 -41.71
N THR A 300 -32.13 22.91 -42.22
CA THR A 300 -32.38 24.31 -41.98
C THR A 300 -33.73 24.69 -42.54
N GLU A 301 -34.80 24.48 -41.76
CA GLU A 301 -36.05 25.24 -41.90
C GLU A 301 -36.25 26.11 -40.67
N LYS A 302 -36.06 27.41 -40.84
CA LYS A 302 -36.47 28.44 -39.90
C LYS A 302 -37.98 28.37 -39.74
N LYS A 303 -38.44 27.72 -38.68
CA LYS A 303 -39.80 27.91 -38.17
C LYS A 303 -39.76 29.12 -37.23
N GLU A 304 -40.42 30.18 -37.63
CA GLU A 304 -40.73 31.33 -36.79
C GLU A 304 -41.43 30.85 -35.51
N LYS A 305 -40.86 31.21 -34.36
CA LYS A 305 -41.47 30.95 -33.05
C LYS A 305 -42.68 31.87 -32.88
N THR A 306 -43.88 31.37 -33.05
CA THR A 306 -45.15 32.08 -32.87
C THR A 306 -45.72 32.11 -31.45
N LYS A 307 -45.04 31.53 -30.46
CA LYS A 307 -45.43 31.61 -29.04
C LYS A 307 -44.22 31.64 -28.13
N LEU A 308 -44.19 32.66 -27.28
CA LEU A 308 -43.23 32.79 -26.18
C LEU A 308 -43.43 31.66 -25.16
N THR A 309 -42.32 31.13 -24.59
CA THR A 309 -42.42 30.20 -23.48
C THR A 309 -42.95 30.89 -22.22
N TYR A 310 -43.49 30.13 -21.26
CA TYR A 310 -44.07 30.67 -20.02
C TYR A 310 -43.09 31.58 -19.24
N MET A 311 -41.79 31.30 -19.29
CA MET A 311 -40.76 32.13 -18.66
C MET A 311 -40.59 33.46 -19.40
N GLU A 312 -40.51 33.42 -20.70
CA GLU A 312 -40.42 34.63 -21.55
C GLU A 312 -41.66 35.52 -21.44
N GLN A 313 -42.86 34.95 -21.24
CA GLN A 313 -44.10 35.73 -20.97
C GLN A 313 -44.07 36.41 -19.61
N LYS A 314 -43.46 35.80 -18.61
CA LYS A 314 -43.34 36.38 -17.27
C LYS A 314 -42.32 37.53 -17.23
N GLU A 315 -41.20 37.38 -17.95
CA GLU A 315 -40.20 38.45 -18.11
C GLU A 315 -40.77 39.64 -18.89
N TRP A 316 -41.58 39.41 -19.94
CA TRP A 316 -42.25 40.47 -20.67
C TRP A 316 -43.23 41.23 -19.78
N ALA A 317 -44.02 40.57 -18.96
CA ALA A 317 -44.96 41.20 -18.04
C ALA A 317 -44.27 42.11 -17.00
N THR A 318 -43.09 41.71 -16.50
CA THR A 318 -42.30 42.54 -15.58
C THR A 318 -41.68 43.76 -16.25
N ILE A 319 -41.31 43.65 -17.52
CA ILE A 319 -40.72 44.75 -18.28
C ILE A 319 -41.80 45.77 -18.65
N GLU A 320 -43.03 45.33 -18.92
CA GLU A 320 -44.19 46.26 -19.18
C GLU A 320 -44.60 47.07 -17.95
N GLU A 321 -44.50 46.47 -16.73
CA GLU A 321 -44.76 47.19 -15.48
C GLU A 321 -43.69 48.26 -15.17
N ASP A 322 -42.42 47.99 -15.49
CA ASP A 322 -41.29 48.91 -15.27
C ASP A 322 -41.20 50.06 -16.26
N ILE A 323 -41.93 50.00 -17.42
CA ILE A 323 -41.99 51.08 -18.42
C ILE A 323 -43.17 52.03 -18.18
N THR A 324 -44.15 51.63 -17.36
CA THR A 324 -45.37 52.43 -17.08
C THR A 324 -45.28 53.18 -15.75
N GLN A 325 -44.20 53.14 -15.03
CA GLN A 325 -43.86 54.02 -13.91
C GLN A 325 -42.81 55.06 -14.34
#